data_a08c77dfb4549e1d70f5fe6439ce203a
#
_entry.id   a08c77dfb4549e1d70f5fe6439ce203a
#
_cell.length_a   1.000
_cell.length_b   1.000
_cell.length_c   1.000
_cell.angle_alpha   90.00
_cell.angle_beta   90.00
_cell.angle_gamma   90.00
#
_symmetry.space_group_name_H-M   'P 1'
#
loop_
_entity.id
_entity.type
_entity.pdbx_description
1 polymer ?
#
loop_
_entity_poly.entity_id
_entity_poly.type
_entity_poly.pdbx_seq_one_letter_code
_entity_poly.pdbx_strand_id
1 'polypeptide(L)'
;MVADIASRMAEGNPGIENPLEASGVILIDEIDLHLHPKWQREILRKLHEVFPNVQFVVTTHSPIILQGASDIAQIFVLDGDTIKTCNADFTNYDVSQILLSELFGVESVQAPLYDQDIKEQEELLKRYGHLTSEEQKRLAALDEKLKGLSYSASLDDMKMQSYINKIAEELNI
;
A
#
# COMPACT_ATOMS: atom_id res chain seq x y z
N MET A 1 -20.73 -1.96 -15.03
CA MET A 1 -19.38 -2.02 -15.62
C MET A 1 -19.20 -3.18 -16.57
N VAL A 2 -19.13 -4.48 -16.15
CA VAL A 2 -18.88 -5.63 -17.05
C VAL A 2 -19.86 -5.67 -18.23
N ALA A 3 -21.17 -5.54 -17.99
CA ALA A 3 -22.18 -5.52 -19.04
C ALA A 3 -22.04 -4.32 -20.00
N ASP A 4 -21.63 -3.14 -19.51
CA ASP A 4 -21.36 -1.97 -20.35
C ASP A 4 -20.14 -2.19 -21.24
N ILE A 5 -19.06 -2.76 -20.67
CA ILE A 5 -17.86 -3.14 -21.43
C ILE A 5 -18.23 -4.14 -22.53
N ALA A 6 -18.97 -5.21 -22.21
CA ALA A 6 -19.38 -6.22 -23.17
C ALA A 6 -20.23 -5.62 -24.30
N SER A 7 -21.16 -4.68 -24.00
CA SER A 7 -21.96 -3.98 -25.01
C SER A 7 -21.07 -3.16 -25.97
N ARG A 8 -20.12 -2.39 -25.42
CA ARG A 8 -19.19 -1.59 -26.23
C ARG A 8 -18.27 -2.45 -27.08
N MET A 9 -17.82 -3.58 -26.54
CA MET A 9 -17.01 -4.54 -27.30
C MET A 9 -17.80 -5.16 -28.46
N ALA A 10 -19.09 -5.47 -28.26
CA ALA A 10 -19.97 -5.94 -29.32
C ALA A 10 -20.19 -4.88 -30.41
N GLU A 11 -20.41 -3.62 -30.02
CA GLU A 11 -20.59 -2.51 -30.95
C GLU A 11 -19.33 -2.22 -31.75
N GLY A 12 -18.17 -2.24 -31.08
CA GLY A 12 -16.87 -1.97 -31.70
C GLY A 12 -16.33 -3.09 -32.59
N ASN A 13 -16.85 -4.31 -32.45
CA ASN A 13 -16.39 -5.50 -33.15
C ASN A 13 -17.57 -6.24 -33.86
N PRO A 14 -18.26 -5.58 -34.80
CA PRO A 14 -19.40 -6.20 -35.48
C PRO A 14 -18.90 -7.36 -36.36
N GLY A 15 -19.21 -8.57 -36.01
CA GLY A 15 -18.78 -9.78 -36.72
C GLY A 15 -18.02 -10.77 -35.85
N ILE A 16 -17.71 -10.43 -34.62
CA ILE A 16 -17.24 -11.38 -33.62
C ILE A 16 -18.46 -12.07 -32.98
N GLU A 17 -18.47 -13.39 -32.99
CA GLU A 17 -19.55 -14.18 -32.43
C GLU A 17 -19.66 -14.01 -30.91
N ASN A 18 -18.51 -13.95 -30.23
CA ASN A 18 -18.45 -13.73 -28.78
C ASN A 18 -17.73 -12.40 -28.46
N PRO A 19 -18.47 -11.35 -28.06
CA PRO A 19 -17.87 -10.05 -27.73
C PRO A 19 -16.86 -10.10 -26.58
N LEU A 20 -16.91 -11.10 -25.70
CA LEU A 20 -15.96 -11.23 -24.59
C LEU A 20 -14.57 -11.66 -25.08
N GLU A 21 -14.45 -12.23 -26.29
CA GLU A 21 -13.20 -12.64 -26.90
C GLU A 21 -12.60 -11.54 -27.82
N ALA A 22 -13.32 -10.45 -28.01
CA ALA A 22 -12.85 -9.33 -28.80
C ALA A 22 -11.59 -8.69 -28.20
N SER A 23 -10.69 -8.23 -29.05
CA SER A 23 -9.50 -7.49 -28.63
C SER A 23 -9.78 -5.99 -28.59
N GLY A 24 -9.13 -5.30 -27.67
CA GLY A 24 -9.26 -3.85 -27.54
C GLY A 24 -8.43 -3.29 -26.39
N VAL A 25 -8.48 -1.96 -26.24
CA VAL A 25 -7.88 -1.24 -25.12
C VAL A 25 -9.02 -0.53 -24.39
N ILE A 26 -9.10 -0.72 -23.08
CA ILE A 26 -10.12 -0.11 -22.22
C ILE A 26 -9.43 0.70 -21.15
N LEU A 27 -9.80 1.98 -21.09
CA LEU A 27 -9.35 2.91 -20.04
C LEU A 27 -10.44 3.04 -19.00
N ILE A 28 -10.06 2.85 -17.72
CA ILE A 28 -10.97 3.00 -16.59
C ILE A 28 -10.31 3.93 -15.59
N ASP A 29 -10.93 5.07 -15.37
CA ASP A 29 -10.49 6.02 -14.36
C ASP A 29 -11.12 5.67 -13.02
N GLU A 30 -10.32 5.72 -11.93
CA GLU A 30 -10.74 5.42 -10.55
C GLU A 30 -11.53 4.09 -10.43
N ILE A 31 -10.91 2.98 -10.83
CA ILE A 31 -11.58 1.66 -10.85
C ILE A 31 -12.10 1.23 -9.46
N ASP A 32 -11.53 1.76 -8.37
CA ASP A 32 -11.96 1.50 -6.99
C ASP A 32 -13.20 2.26 -6.57
N LEU A 33 -13.60 3.30 -7.33
CA LEU A 33 -14.72 4.16 -6.97
C LEU A 33 -16.01 3.35 -6.83
N HIS A 34 -16.68 3.54 -5.68
CA HIS A 34 -17.92 2.84 -5.31
C HIS A 34 -17.82 1.32 -5.15
N LEU A 35 -16.64 0.74 -5.22
CA LEU A 35 -16.45 -0.69 -4.97
C LEU A 35 -16.20 -0.98 -3.49
N HIS A 36 -16.92 -1.96 -2.96
CA HIS A 36 -16.61 -2.51 -1.64
C HIS A 36 -15.19 -3.11 -1.65
N PRO A 37 -14.39 -2.99 -0.56
CA PRO A 37 -13.00 -3.49 -0.51
C PRO A 37 -12.82 -4.94 -0.97
N LYS A 38 -13.79 -5.82 -0.67
CA LYS A 38 -13.77 -7.20 -1.15
C LYS A 38 -13.75 -7.28 -2.69
N TRP A 39 -14.50 -6.39 -3.37
CA TRP A 39 -14.54 -6.35 -4.83
C TRP A 39 -13.29 -5.67 -5.41
N GLN A 40 -12.76 -4.66 -4.75
CA GLN A 40 -11.50 -4.01 -5.16
C GLN A 40 -10.36 -5.03 -5.26
N ARG A 41 -10.29 -5.98 -4.33
CA ARG A 41 -9.25 -7.01 -4.31
C ARG A 41 -9.27 -7.94 -5.52
N GLU A 42 -10.42 -8.15 -6.15
CA GLU A 42 -10.61 -9.16 -7.18
C GLU A 42 -10.89 -8.57 -8.57
N ILE A 43 -11.24 -7.28 -8.66
CA ILE A 43 -11.83 -6.70 -9.86
C ILE A 43 -10.94 -6.83 -11.10
N LEU A 44 -9.65 -6.56 -11.02
CA LEU A 44 -8.74 -6.64 -12.15
C LEU A 44 -8.57 -8.07 -12.65
N ARG A 45 -8.46 -9.04 -11.74
CA ARG A 45 -8.41 -10.47 -12.10
C ARG A 45 -9.70 -10.89 -12.80
N LYS A 46 -10.85 -10.49 -12.27
CA LYS A 46 -12.15 -10.80 -12.88
C LYS A 46 -12.32 -10.15 -14.25
N LEU A 47 -11.88 -8.92 -14.45
CA LEU A 47 -11.89 -8.28 -15.75
C LEU A 47 -11.00 -9.03 -16.75
N HIS A 48 -9.81 -9.42 -16.35
CA HIS A 48 -8.90 -10.19 -17.21
C HIS A 48 -9.44 -11.60 -17.52
N GLU A 49 -10.09 -12.27 -16.54
CA GLU A 49 -10.74 -13.57 -16.77
C GLU A 49 -11.90 -13.46 -17.78
N VAL A 50 -12.72 -12.40 -17.70
CA VAL A 50 -13.88 -12.20 -18.57
C VAL A 50 -13.50 -11.71 -19.95
N PHE A 51 -12.45 -10.89 -20.06
CA PHE A 51 -11.99 -10.25 -21.30
C PHE A 51 -10.50 -10.53 -21.53
N PRO A 52 -10.13 -11.77 -21.89
CA PRO A 52 -8.73 -12.19 -21.92
C PRO A 52 -7.87 -11.49 -22.99
N ASN A 53 -8.50 -10.94 -24.03
CA ASN A 53 -7.84 -10.27 -25.14
C ASN A 53 -7.87 -8.73 -25.04
N VAL A 54 -8.33 -8.20 -23.92
CA VAL A 54 -8.42 -6.75 -23.69
C VAL A 54 -7.24 -6.27 -22.86
N GLN A 55 -6.59 -5.21 -23.31
CA GLN A 55 -5.65 -4.47 -22.48
C GLN A 55 -6.42 -3.46 -21.62
N PHE A 56 -6.34 -3.60 -20.31
CA PHE A 56 -6.89 -2.63 -19.37
C PHE A 56 -5.81 -1.62 -18.97
N VAL A 57 -6.13 -0.33 -19.04
CA VAL A 57 -5.35 0.75 -18.44
C VAL A 57 -6.25 1.40 -17.40
N VAL A 58 -5.87 1.31 -16.14
CA VAL A 58 -6.71 1.73 -15.03
C VAL A 58 -5.98 2.69 -14.11
N THR A 59 -6.70 3.66 -13.54
CA THR A 59 -6.19 4.47 -12.43
C THR A 59 -6.84 4.04 -11.13
N THR A 60 -6.12 4.19 -10.02
CA THR A 60 -6.63 3.87 -8.69
C THR A 60 -5.82 4.59 -7.60
N HIS A 61 -6.46 4.90 -6.49
CA HIS A 61 -5.84 5.32 -5.24
C HIS A 61 -5.94 4.24 -4.15
N SER A 62 -6.36 3.03 -4.51
CA SER A 62 -6.58 1.94 -3.54
C SER A 62 -5.36 1.02 -3.41
N PRO A 63 -4.76 0.91 -2.23
CA PRO A 63 -3.72 -0.09 -1.95
C PRO A 63 -4.24 -1.52 -2.08
N ILE A 64 -5.56 -1.72 -1.92
CA ILE A 64 -6.20 -3.04 -2.04
C ILE A 64 -6.20 -3.52 -3.50
N ILE A 65 -6.39 -2.61 -4.46
CA ILE A 65 -6.27 -2.92 -5.90
C ILE A 65 -4.83 -3.35 -6.21
N LEU A 66 -3.82 -2.61 -5.70
CA LEU A 66 -2.43 -2.97 -5.90
C LEU A 66 -2.11 -4.36 -5.32
N GLN A 67 -2.51 -4.62 -4.08
CA GLN A 67 -2.32 -5.92 -3.45
C GLN A 67 -2.93 -7.06 -4.28
N GLY A 68 -4.13 -6.82 -4.83
CA GLY A 68 -4.88 -7.83 -5.57
C GLY A 68 -4.37 -8.12 -6.99
N ALA A 69 -3.55 -7.26 -7.57
CA ALA A 69 -3.21 -7.32 -9.00
C ALA A 69 -1.74 -7.08 -9.34
N SER A 70 -0.86 -6.84 -8.39
CA SER A 70 0.54 -6.49 -8.67
C SER A 70 1.33 -7.58 -9.39
N ASP A 71 0.92 -8.83 -9.30
CA ASP A 71 1.53 -9.98 -9.99
C ASP A 71 1.04 -10.13 -11.45
N ILE A 72 -0.07 -9.50 -11.83
CA ILE A 72 -0.64 -9.58 -13.18
C ILE A 72 -0.63 -8.24 -13.92
N ALA A 73 -0.29 -7.14 -13.28
CA ALA A 73 -0.33 -5.80 -13.83
C ALA A 73 1.03 -5.11 -13.79
N GLN A 74 1.31 -4.29 -14.80
CA GLN A 74 2.42 -3.35 -14.75
C GLN A 74 1.95 -2.08 -14.01
N ILE A 75 2.71 -1.67 -12.99
CA ILE A 75 2.36 -0.54 -12.15
C ILE A 75 3.17 0.69 -12.57
N PHE A 76 2.46 1.80 -12.76
CA PHE A 76 3.02 3.11 -13.01
C PHE A 76 2.58 4.07 -11.90
N VAL A 77 3.51 4.88 -11.41
CA VAL A 77 3.25 5.92 -10.42
C VAL A 77 3.27 7.27 -11.11
N LEU A 78 2.18 8.01 -10.97
CA LEU A 78 2.08 9.39 -11.43
C LEU A 78 2.52 10.31 -10.30
N ASP A 79 3.61 11.06 -10.50
CA ASP A 79 4.16 11.99 -9.54
C ASP A 79 4.32 13.36 -10.21
N GLY A 80 3.30 14.23 -10.07
CA GLY A 80 3.19 15.45 -10.85
C GLY A 80 3.22 15.17 -12.36
N ASP A 81 4.20 15.74 -13.05
CA ASP A 81 4.39 15.55 -14.50
C ASP A 81 5.27 14.35 -14.86
N THR A 82 5.64 13.51 -13.89
CA THR A 82 6.52 12.36 -14.14
C THR A 82 5.78 11.04 -13.98
N ILE A 83 6.18 10.07 -14.81
CA ILE A 83 5.69 8.68 -14.73
C ILE A 83 6.87 7.80 -14.34
N LYS A 84 6.74 7.09 -13.25
CA LYS A 84 7.75 6.14 -12.76
C LYS A 84 7.19 4.72 -12.84
N THR A 85 7.96 3.78 -13.34
CA THR A 85 7.60 2.35 -13.31
C THR A 85 7.92 1.78 -11.94
N CYS A 86 6.95 1.10 -11.33
CA CYS A 86 7.15 0.35 -10.10
C CYS A 86 7.19 -1.15 -10.43
N ASN A 87 8.31 -1.79 -10.09
CA ASN A 87 8.52 -3.24 -10.33
C ASN A 87 8.32 -4.07 -9.04
N ALA A 88 7.77 -3.47 -7.97
CA ALA A 88 7.52 -4.19 -6.74
C ALA A 88 6.27 -5.08 -6.87
N ASP A 89 6.36 -6.29 -6.32
CA ASP A 89 5.23 -7.21 -6.15
C ASP A 89 4.65 -7.02 -4.75
N PHE A 90 3.42 -6.55 -4.67
CA PHE A 90 2.71 -6.27 -3.42
C PHE A 90 1.79 -7.40 -2.96
N THR A 91 1.79 -8.56 -3.61
CA THR A 91 0.90 -9.68 -3.26
C THR A 91 1.11 -10.19 -1.83
N ASN A 92 2.35 -10.09 -1.33
CA ASN A 92 2.73 -10.53 0.02
C ASN A 92 2.77 -9.40 1.07
N TYR A 93 2.42 -8.17 0.69
CA TYR A 93 2.38 -7.03 1.59
C TYR A 93 0.98 -6.90 2.21
N ASP A 94 0.90 -6.50 3.46
CA ASP A 94 -0.38 -6.05 4.00
C ASP A 94 -0.70 -4.60 3.52
N VAL A 95 -1.97 -4.22 3.64
CA VAL A 95 -2.45 -2.90 3.17
C VAL A 95 -1.72 -1.75 3.88
N SER A 96 -1.37 -1.92 5.15
CA SER A 96 -0.64 -0.91 5.93
C SER A 96 0.78 -0.71 5.40
N GLN A 97 1.47 -1.80 5.04
CA GLN A 97 2.79 -1.74 4.43
C GLN A 97 2.78 -1.03 3.07
N ILE A 98 1.73 -1.28 2.26
CA ILE A 98 1.56 -0.60 0.97
C ILE A 98 1.32 0.90 1.18
N LEU A 99 0.46 1.28 2.13
CA LEU A 99 0.19 2.69 2.47
C LEU A 99 1.44 3.44 2.94
N LEU A 100 2.29 2.79 3.73
CA LEU A 100 3.54 3.36 4.24
C LEU A 100 4.68 3.36 3.20
N SER A 101 4.48 2.74 2.03
CA SER A 101 5.45 2.78 0.96
C SER A 101 5.53 4.17 0.30
N GLU A 102 6.61 4.42 -0.42
CA GLU A 102 6.80 5.67 -1.17
C GLU A 102 5.71 5.95 -2.21
N LEU A 103 4.92 4.92 -2.59
CA LEU A 103 3.85 5.04 -3.57
C LEU A 103 2.68 5.90 -3.07
N PHE A 104 2.37 5.81 -1.77
CA PHE A 104 1.23 6.52 -1.17
C PHE A 104 1.64 7.72 -0.34
N GLY A 105 2.90 7.81 0.10
CA GLY A 105 3.43 8.92 0.88
C GLY A 105 2.72 9.12 2.23
N VAL A 106 2.10 8.07 2.76
CA VAL A 106 1.45 8.10 4.07
C VAL A 106 2.51 7.85 5.14
N GLU A 107 2.72 8.81 6.03
CA GLU A 107 3.73 8.72 7.09
C GLU A 107 3.30 7.80 8.25
N SER A 108 2.00 7.67 8.48
CA SER A 108 1.44 6.84 9.54
C SER A 108 0.09 6.28 9.13
N VAL A 109 -0.20 5.03 9.48
CA VAL A 109 -1.53 4.41 9.30
C VAL A 109 -2.43 4.59 10.52
N GLN A 110 -1.93 5.26 11.55
CA GLN A 110 -2.67 5.58 12.77
C GLN A 110 -3.52 6.85 12.59
N ALA A 111 -4.44 7.08 13.52
CA ALA A 111 -5.22 8.32 13.50
C ALA A 111 -4.29 9.53 13.67
N PRO A 112 -4.48 10.62 12.90
CA PRO A 112 -3.58 11.79 12.91
C PRO A 112 -3.34 12.42 14.28
N LEU A 113 -4.25 12.19 15.23
CA LEU A 113 -4.09 12.67 16.61
C LEU A 113 -2.89 12.04 17.35
N TYR A 114 -2.37 10.92 16.86
CA TYR A 114 -1.21 10.22 17.44
C TYR A 114 0.10 10.50 16.70
N ASP A 115 0.08 11.16 15.55
CA ASP A 115 1.27 11.36 14.70
C ASP A 115 2.42 12.04 15.43
N GLN A 116 2.12 13.05 16.27
CA GLN A 116 3.14 13.74 17.06
C GLN A 116 3.74 12.84 18.14
N ASP A 117 2.88 12.10 18.86
CA ASP A 117 3.32 11.18 19.90
C ASP A 117 4.17 10.04 19.33
N ILE A 118 3.79 9.54 18.17
CA ILE A 118 4.52 8.49 17.44
C ILE A 118 5.90 9.00 17.00
N LYS A 119 5.96 10.18 16.35
CA LYS A 119 7.23 10.80 15.95
C LYS A 119 8.15 11.04 17.14
N GLU A 120 7.62 11.59 18.23
CA GLU A 120 8.39 11.82 19.45
C GLU A 120 8.91 10.49 20.05
N GLN A 121 8.08 9.45 20.05
CA GLN A 121 8.48 8.13 20.54
C GLN A 121 9.61 7.55 19.66
N GLU A 122 9.49 7.62 18.34
CA GLU A 122 10.52 7.15 17.40
C GLU A 122 11.85 7.88 17.59
N GLU A 123 11.83 9.22 17.77
CA GLU A 123 13.03 10.00 18.01
C GLU A 123 13.72 9.61 19.32
N LEU A 124 12.95 9.37 20.38
CA LEU A 124 13.48 8.90 21.66
C LEU A 124 14.05 7.49 21.54
N LEU A 125 13.38 6.60 20.81
CA LEU A 125 13.85 5.23 20.57
C LEU A 125 15.17 5.18 19.79
N LYS A 126 15.36 6.04 18.78
CA LYS A 126 16.64 6.14 18.03
C LYS A 126 17.83 6.49 18.93
N ARG A 127 17.59 7.15 20.08
CA ARG A 127 18.59 7.57 21.05
C ARG A 127 18.50 6.80 22.36
N TYR A 128 17.90 5.61 22.37
CA TYR A 128 17.54 4.88 23.60
C TYR A 128 18.71 4.70 24.58
N GLY A 129 19.93 4.46 24.08
CA GLY A 129 21.14 4.28 24.92
C GLY A 129 21.64 5.57 25.59
N HIS A 130 21.18 6.76 25.16
CA HIS A 130 21.69 8.07 25.56
C HIS A 130 20.59 8.98 26.13
N LEU A 131 19.46 8.42 26.54
CA LEU A 131 18.33 9.18 27.08
C LEU A 131 18.61 9.70 28.48
N THR A 132 18.24 10.95 28.72
CA THR A 132 18.19 11.53 30.07
C THR A 132 17.06 10.89 30.92
N SER A 133 17.11 11.07 32.22
CA SER A 133 16.06 10.55 33.12
C SER A 133 14.66 11.13 32.82
N GLU A 134 14.58 12.35 32.28
CA GLU A 134 13.32 12.96 31.86
C GLU A 134 12.81 12.35 30.55
N GLU A 135 13.69 12.14 29.58
CA GLU A 135 13.37 11.50 28.31
C GLU A 135 12.92 10.04 28.50
N GLN A 136 13.54 9.31 29.43
CA GLN A 136 13.12 7.95 29.80
C GLN A 136 11.67 7.93 30.37
N LYS A 137 11.35 8.88 31.26
CA LYS A 137 9.97 9.03 31.77
C LYS A 137 8.98 9.39 30.68
N ARG A 138 9.39 10.30 29.77
CA ARG A 138 8.55 10.69 28.64
C ARG A 138 8.30 9.52 27.69
N LEU A 139 9.32 8.74 27.36
CA LEU A 139 9.20 7.53 26.55
C LEU A 139 8.25 6.52 27.20
N ALA A 140 8.36 6.27 28.50
CA ALA A 140 7.46 5.37 29.21
C ALA A 140 5.99 5.86 29.20
N ALA A 141 5.77 7.17 29.28
CA ALA A 141 4.43 7.76 29.17
C ALA A 141 3.85 7.63 27.76
N LEU A 142 4.68 7.79 26.72
CA LEU A 142 4.27 7.56 25.33
C LEU A 142 3.97 6.10 25.07
N ASP A 143 4.79 5.17 25.58
CA ASP A 143 4.55 3.73 25.48
C ASP A 143 3.19 3.35 26.08
N GLU A 144 2.83 3.89 27.23
CA GLU A 144 1.54 3.60 27.85
C GLU A 144 0.37 4.25 27.10
N LYS A 145 0.55 5.48 26.56
CA LYS A 145 -0.46 6.19 25.77
C LYS A 145 -0.76 5.49 24.45
N LEU A 146 0.28 4.99 23.79
CA LEU A 146 0.21 4.33 22.48
C LEU A 146 -0.07 2.82 22.58
N LYS A 147 -0.13 2.29 23.81
CA LYS A 147 -0.42 0.89 24.08
C LYS A 147 -1.81 0.50 23.57
N GLY A 148 -1.86 -0.54 22.74
CA GLY A 148 -3.10 -1.01 22.11
C GLY A 148 -3.41 -0.41 20.76
N LEU A 149 -2.65 0.57 20.27
CA LEU A 149 -2.62 0.86 18.85
C LEU A 149 -1.98 -0.35 18.16
N SER A 150 -2.63 -0.86 17.09
CA SER A 150 -2.02 -1.87 16.22
C SER A 150 -0.84 -1.22 15.51
N TYR A 151 0.26 -1.13 16.22
CA TYR A 151 1.51 -0.64 15.66
C TYR A 151 2.13 -1.79 14.89
N SER A 152 2.46 -1.57 13.62
CA SER A 152 3.18 -2.55 12.83
C SER A 152 4.45 -3.01 13.58
N ALA A 153 4.91 -4.20 13.30
CA ALA A 153 6.11 -4.85 13.89
C ALA A 153 7.38 -3.94 13.99
N SER A 154 7.33 -2.73 13.43
CA SER A 154 8.46 -1.80 13.37
C SER A 154 8.96 -1.29 14.73
N LEU A 155 8.09 -1.18 15.76
CA LEU A 155 8.52 -0.67 17.08
C LEU A 155 9.30 -1.70 17.88
N ASP A 156 8.86 -2.95 17.86
CA ASP A 156 9.61 -4.03 18.49
C ASP A 156 10.90 -4.30 17.73
N ASP A 157 10.89 -4.16 16.41
CA ASP A 157 12.09 -4.24 15.58
C ASP A 157 13.04 -3.06 15.85
N MET A 158 12.55 -1.83 16.01
CA MET A 158 13.37 -0.65 16.36
C MET A 158 13.95 -0.77 17.76
N LYS A 159 13.18 -1.23 18.74
CA LYS A 159 13.67 -1.52 20.11
C LYS A 159 14.75 -2.58 20.06
N MET A 160 14.51 -3.67 19.34
CA MET A 160 15.49 -4.75 19.18
C MET A 160 16.76 -4.24 18.49
N GLN A 161 16.64 -3.46 17.42
CA GLN A 161 17.79 -2.87 16.73
C GLN A 161 18.58 -1.92 17.63
N SER A 162 17.89 -1.10 18.43
CA SER A 162 18.54 -0.22 19.43
C SER A 162 19.29 -1.01 20.50
N TYR A 163 18.74 -2.13 20.98
CA TYR A 163 19.44 -3.03 21.88
C TYR A 163 20.67 -3.68 21.24
N ILE A 164 20.54 -4.12 19.98
CA ILE A 164 21.64 -4.70 19.22
C ILE A 164 22.77 -3.66 19.05
N ASN A 165 22.44 -2.45 18.65
CA ASN A 165 23.41 -1.36 18.47
C ASN A 165 24.15 -1.04 19.79
N LYS A 166 23.40 -0.98 20.92
CA LYS A 166 23.99 -0.76 22.23
C LYS A 166 24.96 -1.86 22.65
N ILE A 167 24.59 -3.13 22.41
CA ILE A 167 25.48 -4.27 22.66
C ILE A 167 26.71 -4.21 21.76
N ALA A 168 26.56 -3.84 20.48
CA ALA A 168 27.67 -3.68 19.54
C ALA A 168 28.65 -2.58 20.00
N GLU A 169 28.13 -1.43 20.49
CA GLU A 169 28.95 -0.34 21.06
C GLU A 169 29.70 -0.79 22.33
N GLU A 170 29.01 -1.52 23.23
CA GLU A 170 29.65 -2.06 24.46
C GLU A 170 30.73 -3.12 24.17
N LEU A 171 30.55 -3.88 23.08
CA LEU A 171 31.51 -4.91 22.64
C LEU A 171 32.58 -4.40 21.67
N ASN A 172 32.52 -3.12 21.24
CA ASN A 172 33.47 -2.51 20.30
C ASN A 172 33.58 -3.23 18.95
N ILE A 173 32.43 -3.76 18.44
CA ILE A 173 32.29 -4.43 17.14
C ILE A 173 31.47 -3.59 16.18
#